data_eb30d077ba9ad1b3d976cc16031f7143
#
_entry.id   eb30d077ba9ad1b3d976cc16031f7143
#
_cell.length_a   1.000
_cell.length_b   1.000
_cell.length_c   1.000
_cell.angle_alpha   90.00
_cell.angle_beta   90.00
_cell.angle_gamma   90.00
#
_symmetry.space_group_name_H-M   'P 1'
#
loop_
_entity.id
_entity.type
_entity.pdbx_description
1 polymer ?
#
loop_
_entity_poly.entity_id
_entity_poly.type
_entity_poly.pdbx_seq_one_letter_code
_entity_poly.pdbx_strand_id
1 'polypeptide(L)'
;MNSLKRYKIIFLVPIFEREDCVEDLIQNIHTICPNSAILFHINSNCSQTFVDNINKLKNHYDFCYILPEKYPSEWASGFLTNIYIQMMNWCIENDISDYIYITHSNSLLINPKLESFIYSHEIFFPLPGTKHSGDWWEKILLDQNILDYVKPLGDMIYVTSIEGAAMNLKVAQHFVDDLIKVIPNINVEYPSEEYYIPTSFMKIKDRYRYMNCALERWGHTVDHVVNGYKLGVSKNEEYILNIVLNNQFDVLSKLNLYSIKKIERKYNYPFRELLRNHFGYNNVIF
;
A
#
# COMPACT_ATOMS: atom_id res chain seq x y z
N MET A 1 -23.26 12.94 -15.69
CA MET A 1 -22.45 12.37 -14.61
C MET A 1 -21.61 13.51 -14.06
N ASN A 2 -21.73 13.83 -12.77
CA ASN A 2 -20.79 14.77 -12.15
C ASN A 2 -19.42 14.10 -12.15
N SER A 3 -18.41 14.68 -12.81
CA SER A 3 -17.04 14.17 -12.74
C SER A 3 -16.60 14.21 -11.28
N LEU A 4 -16.09 13.08 -10.76
CA LEU A 4 -15.45 13.07 -9.45
C LEU A 4 -14.28 14.07 -9.44
N LYS A 5 -14.00 14.62 -8.27
CA LYS A 5 -12.83 15.48 -8.08
C LYS A 5 -11.57 14.63 -8.36
N ARG A 6 -10.65 15.15 -9.18
CA ARG A 6 -9.38 14.47 -9.48
C ARG A 6 -8.34 14.82 -8.43
N TYR A 7 -7.63 13.82 -7.96
CA TYR A 7 -6.58 13.92 -6.94
C TYR A 7 -5.19 13.65 -7.53
N LYS A 8 -4.15 14.05 -6.83
CA LYS A 8 -2.78 13.70 -7.22
C LYS A 8 -2.46 12.23 -6.96
N ILE A 9 -2.86 11.74 -5.80
CA ILE A 9 -2.61 10.38 -5.33
C ILE A 9 -3.92 9.79 -4.79
N ILE A 10 -4.18 8.52 -5.06
CA ILE A 10 -5.17 7.74 -4.33
C ILE A 10 -4.48 6.60 -3.60
N PHE A 11 -4.71 6.50 -2.30
CA PHE A 11 -4.19 5.42 -1.45
C PHE A 11 -5.16 4.25 -1.46
N LEU A 12 -4.67 3.06 -1.83
CA LEU A 12 -5.44 1.81 -1.78
C LEU A 12 -5.22 1.13 -0.44
N VAL A 13 -6.27 1.01 0.37
CA VAL A 13 -6.17 0.57 1.76
C VAL A 13 -7.20 -0.52 2.07
N PRO A 14 -6.81 -1.80 2.10
CA PRO A 14 -7.64 -2.85 2.69
C PRO A 14 -7.76 -2.67 4.20
N ILE A 15 -8.99 -2.71 4.73
CA ILE A 15 -9.30 -2.52 6.15
C ILE A 15 -10.19 -3.63 6.69
N PHE A 16 -10.07 -3.94 8.00
CA PHE A 16 -10.85 -5.00 8.62
C PHE A 16 -11.12 -4.81 10.12
N GLU A 17 -10.49 -3.83 10.78
CA GLU A 17 -10.65 -3.59 12.22
C GLU A 17 -10.18 -2.19 12.64
N ARG A 18 -10.53 -1.77 13.88
CA ARG A 18 -10.02 -0.57 14.55
C ARG A 18 -10.32 0.72 13.79
N GLU A 19 -11.56 1.16 13.87
CA GLU A 19 -12.08 2.39 13.26
C GLU A 19 -11.29 3.62 13.69
N ASP A 20 -10.88 3.68 14.95
CA ASP A 20 -10.04 4.74 15.50
C ASP A 20 -8.67 4.85 14.80
N CYS A 21 -8.08 3.70 14.46
CA CYS A 21 -6.82 3.65 13.71
C CYS A 21 -7.02 3.96 12.22
N VAL A 22 -8.18 3.62 11.66
CA VAL A 22 -8.54 3.99 10.28
C VAL A 22 -8.73 5.50 10.20
N GLU A 23 -9.41 6.13 11.15
CA GLU A 23 -9.54 7.58 11.20
C GLU A 23 -8.19 8.28 11.38
N ASP A 24 -7.32 7.76 12.25
CA ASP A 24 -5.94 8.25 12.42
C ASP A 24 -5.16 8.22 11.10
N LEU A 25 -5.29 7.14 10.30
CA LEU A 25 -4.69 7.04 8.98
C LEU A 25 -5.28 8.06 7.99
N ILE A 26 -6.61 8.27 7.99
CA ILE A 26 -7.27 9.28 7.15
C ILE A 26 -6.70 10.66 7.44
N GLN A 27 -6.64 11.04 8.70
CA GLN A 27 -6.11 12.34 9.14
C GLN A 27 -4.62 12.49 8.80
N ASN A 28 -3.83 11.44 9.02
CA ASN A 28 -2.42 11.43 8.66
C ASN A 28 -2.20 11.65 7.16
N ILE A 29 -2.89 10.87 6.32
CA ILE A 29 -2.78 11.01 4.86
C ILE A 29 -3.21 12.42 4.42
N HIS A 30 -4.36 12.90 4.87
CA HIS A 30 -4.88 14.21 4.47
C HIS A 30 -3.97 15.36 4.89
N THR A 31 -3.38 15.27 6.07
CA THR A 31 -2.48 16.32 6.59
C THR A 31 -1.16 16.34 5.81
N ILE A 32 -0.61 15.17 5.50
CA ILE A 32 0.70 15.05 4.85
C ILE A 32 0.58 15.20 3.31
N CYS A 33 -0.52 14.70 2.74
CA CYS A 33 -0.82 14.72 1.30
C CYS A 33 -2.21 15.31 1.05
N PRO A 34 -2.40 16.64 1.17
CA PRO A 34 -3.73 17.28 1.15
C PRO A 34 -4.46 17.17 -0.21
N ASN A 35 -3.74 16.85 -1.30
CA ASN A 35 -4.35 16.65 -2.62
C ASN A 35 -4.53 15.17 -2.93
N SER A 36 -4.73 14.34 -1.92
CA SER A 36 -4.92 12.90 -2.08
C SER A 36 -6.33 12.45 -1.72
N ALA A 37 -6.66 11.23 -2.16
CA ALA A 37 -7.86 10.49 -1.79
C ALA A 37 -7.48 9.13 -1.20
N ILE A 38 -8.46 8.47 -0.59
CA ILE A 38 -8.31 7.13 -0.06
C ILE A 38 -9.43 6.26 -0.61
N LEU A 39 -9.09 5.10 -1.17
CA LEU A 39 -10.04 4.06 -1.52
C LEU A 39 -9.89 2.92 -0.52
N PHE A 40 -10.95 2.65 0.23
CA PHE A 40 -11.00 1.53 1.16
C PHE A 40 -11.63 0.29 0.50
N HIS A 41 -11.05 -0.86 0.78
CA HIS A 41 -11.72 -2.14 0.65
C HIS A 41 -12.07 -2.63 2.06
N ILE A 42 -13.36 -2.87 2.34
CA ILE A 42 -13.82 -3.42 3.61
C ILE A 42 -13.91 -4.94 3.48
N ASN A 43 -13.19 -5.66 4.36
CA ASN A 43 -13.24 -7.12 4.40
C ASN A 43 -14.68 -7.61 4.59
N SER A 44 -15.11 -8.59 3.77
CA SER A 44 -16.46 -9.14 3.83
C SER A 44 -16.83 -9.77 5.18
N ASN A 45 -15.83 -10.17 5.97
CA ASN A 45 -16.02 -10.78 7.30
C ASN A 45 -16.12 -9.74 8.44
N CYS A 46 -16.08 -8.44 8.12
CA CYS A 46 -16.24 -7.37 9.12
C CYS A 46 -17.65 -7.36 9.72
N SER A 47 -17.74 -6.97 10.99
CA SER A 47 -19.04 -6.75 11.65
C SER A 47 -19.81 -5.60 10.99
N GLN A 48 -21.14 -5.66 11.04
CA GLN A 48 -21.98 -4.56 10.53
C GLN A 48 -21.66 -3.23 11.22
N THR A 49 -21.36 -3.26 12.53
CA THR A 49 -20.97 -2.07 13.30
C THR A 49 -19.72 -1.42 12.70
N PHE A 50 -18.69 -2.21 12.35
CA PHE A 50 -17.49 -1.69 11.69
C PHE A 50 -17.82 -1.05 10.34
N VAL A 51 -18.62 -1.73 9.52
CA VAL A 51 -19.06 -1.20 8.21
C VAL A 51 -19.79 0.13 8.36
N ASP A 52 -20.72 0.22 9.33
CA ASP A 52 -21.47 1.45 9.60
C ASP A 52 -20.56 2.59 10.05
N ASN A 53 -19.55 2.28 10.87
CA ASN A 53 -18.56 3.26 11.32
C ASN A 53 -17.67 3.75 10.18
N ILE A 54 -17.21 2.88 9.28
CA ILE A 54 -16.45 3.29 8.10
C ILE A 54 -17.31 4.14 7.15
N ASN A 55 -18.61 3.84 7.01
CA ASN A 55 -19.53 4.70 6.27
C ASN A 55 -19.70 6.10 6.90
N LYS A 56 -19.68 6.22 8.23
CA LYS A 56 -19.65 7.55 8.89
C LYS A 56 -18.38 8.32 8.53
N LEU A 57 -17.20 7.66 8.58
CA LEU A 57 -15.93 8.27 8.17
C LEU A 57 -15.99 8.75 6.71
N LYS A 58 -16.44 7.88 5.79
CA LYS A 58 -16.60 8.24 4.38
C LYS A 58 -17.56 9.42 4.16
N ASN A 59 -18.61 9.55 4.97
CA ASN A 59 -19.56 10.66 4.86
C ASN A 59 -19.00 11.97 5.47
N HIS A 60 -18.07 11.86 6.41
CA HIS A 60 -17.40 13.01 7.02
C HIS A 60 -16.23 13.50 6.17
N TYR A 61 -15.48 12.61 5.54
CA TYR A 61 -14.31 12.92 4.72
C TYR A 61 -14.63 12.70 3.23
N ASP A 62 -14.89 13.75 2.47
CA ASP A 62 -15.33 13.74 1.07
C ASP A 62 -14.29 13.16 0.08
N PHE A 63 -13.04 13.03 0.52
CA PHE A 63 -11.94 12.40 -0.21
C PHE A 63 -11.79 10.90 0.08
N CYS A 64 -12.67 10.32 0.91
CA CYS A 64 -12.70 8.88 1.19
C CYS A 64 -13.74 8.17 0.32
N TYR A 65 -13.34 7.06 -0.28
CA TYR A 65 -14.16 6.19 -1.11
C TYR A 65 -14.15 4.78 -0.56
N ILE A 66 -15.17 4.01 -0.88
CA ILE A 66 -15.28 2.58 -0.51
C ILE A 66 -15.50 1.80 -1.79
N LEU A 67 -14.69 0.76 -2.01
CA LEU A 67 -14.91 -0.19 -3.10
C LEU A 67 -16.27 -0.86 -2.90
N PRO A 68 -17.17 -0.87 -3.92
CA PRO A 68 -18.51 -1.44 -3.78
C PRO A 68 -18.47 -2.93 -3.43
N GLU A 69 -17.57 -3.68 -4.05
CA GLU A 69 -17.42 -5.11 -3.85
C GLU A 69 -16.64 -5.41 -2.57
N LYS A 70 -17.09 -6.43 -1.83
CA LYS A 70 -16.46 -6.91 -0.62
C LYS A 70 -15.91 -8.31 -0.83
N TYR A 71 -14.62 -8.47 -0.59
CA TYR A 71 -13.95 -9.76 -0.64
C TYR A 71 -13.44 -10.14 0.75
N PRO A 72 -13.33 -11.43 1.08
CA PRO A 72 -12.62 -11.83 2.28
C PRO A 72 -11.14 -11.45 2.14
N SER A 73 -10.55 -10.92 3.21
CA SER A 73 -9.12 -10.62 3.25
C SER A 73 -8.55 -11.14 4.56
N GLU A 74 -8.04 -12.35 4.53
CA GLU A 74 -7.32 -12.95 5.65
C GLU A 74 -5.82 -12.71 5.46
N TRP A 75 -5.07 -12.71 6.56
CA TRP A 75 -3.63 -12.57 6.50
C TRP A 75 -3.02 -13.70 5.66
N ALA A 76 -2.12 -13.35 4.76
CA ALA A 76 -1.45 -14.28 3.85
C ALA A 76 -2.41 -15.07 2.95
N SER A 77 -3.55 -14.50 2.58
CA SER A 77 -4.48 -15.11 1.62
C SER A 77 -4.37 -14.46 0.24
N GLY A 78 -4.51 -15.25 -0.81
CA GLY A 78 -4.46 -14.79 -2.19
C GLY A 78 -5.56 -13.80 -2.61
N PHE A 79 -6.55 -13.56 -1.75
CA PHE A 79 -7.59 -12.57 -2.01
C PHE A 79 -7.06 -11.14 -2.18
N LEU A 80 -5.92 -10.79 -1.58
CA LEU A 80 -5.33 -9.46 -1.70
C LEU A 80 -4.96 -9.11 -3.14
N THR A 81 -4.54 -10.07 -3.95
CA THR A 81 -4.32 -9.83 -5.39
C THR A 81 -5.59 -9.33 -6.06
N ASN A 82 -6.71 -10.05 -5.87
CA ASN A 82 -8.00 -9.64 -6.42
C ASN A 82 -8.41 -8.26 -5.92
N ILE A 83 -8.31 -8.02 -4.62
CA ILE A 83 -8.66 -6.75 -4.00
C ILE A 83 -7.88 -5.59 -4.63
N TYR A 84 -6.57 -5.68 -4.74
CA TYR A 84 -5.77 -4.60 -5.33
C TYR A 84 -6.07 -4.38 -6.81
N ILE A 85 -6.28 -5.45 -7.58
CA ILE A 85 -6.63 -5.33 -9.00
C ILE A 85 -8.02 -4.67 -9.17
N GLN A 86 -9.02 -5.04 -8.37
CA GLN A 86 -10.34 -4.40 -8.40
C GLN A 86 -10.27 -2.92 -7.95
N MET A 87 -9.48 -2.61 -6.92
CA MET A 87 -9.26 -1.22 -6.51
C MET A 87 -8.58 -0.40 -7.60
N MET A 88 -7.56 -0.95 -8.28
CA MET A 88 -6.91 -0.30 -9.43
C MET A 88 -7.90 -0.07 -10.56
N ASN A 89 -8.68 -1.10 -10.91
CA ASN A 89 -9.70 -1.00 -11.96
C ASN A 89 -10.73 0.10 -11.64
N TRP A 90 -11.21 0.15 -10.41
CA TRP A 90 -12.13 1.20 -9.96
C TRP A 90 -11.51 2.60 -10.12
N CYS A 91 -10.24 2.79 -9.78
CA CYS A 91 -9.54 4.06 -9.96
C CYS A 91 -9.43 4.47 -11.42
N ILE A 92 -9.19 3.51 -12.31
CA ILE A 92 -9.08 3.72 -13.76
C ILE A 92 -10.45 4.11 -14.34
N GLU A 93 -11.50 3.35 -14.04
CA GLU A 93 -12.86 3.61 -14.53
C GLU A 93 -13.40 4.98 -14.11
N ASN A 94 -12.99 5.48 -12.94
CA ASN A 94 -13.42 6.78 -12.42
C ASN A 94 -12.46 7.92 -12.75
N ASP A 95 -11.30 7.67 -13.37
CA ASP A 95 -10.23 8.65 -13.67
C ASP A 95 -9.94 9.59 -12.47
N ILE A 96 -9.83 8.98 -11.27
CA ILE A 96 -9.93 9.71 -10.00
C ILE A 96 -8.62 10.36 -9.55
N SER A 97 -7.47 9.88 -10.05
CA SER A 97 -6.16 10.38 -9.60
C SER A 97 -5.11 10.28 -10.68
N ASP A 98 -3.97 10.94 -10.47
CA ASP A 98 -2.79 10.79 -11.34
C ASP A 98 -1.99 9.55 -10.97
N TYR A 99 -1.88 9.23 -9.67
CA TYR A 99 -1.13 8.11 -9.13
C TYR A 99 -1.95 7.28 -8.16
N ILE A 100 -1.65 5.99 -8.13
CA ILE A 100 -2.09 5.02 -7.14
C ILE A 100 -0.94 4.73 -6.18
N TYR A 101 -1.23 4.60 -4.88
CA TYR A 101 -0.28 4.20 -3.85
C TYR A 101 -0.84 3.02 -3.05
N ILE A 102 -0.13 1.89 -3.04
CA ILE A 102 -0.54 0.68 -2.32
C ILE A 102 -0.04 0.76 -0.87
N THR A 103 -0.93 0.68 0.10
CA THR A 103 -0.58 0.73 1.52
C THR A 103 -1.52 -0.13 2.38
N HIS A 104 -1.33 -0.13 3.69
CA HIS A 104 -2.09 -0.90 4.66
C HIS A 104 -2.73 -0.02 5.74
N SER A 105 -3.75 -0.56 6.43
CA SER A 105 -4.44 0.11 7.54
C SER A 105 -3.54 0.37 8.77
N ASN A 106 -2.39 -0.28 8.87
CA ASN A 106 -1.41 -0.06 9.95
C ASN A 106 -0.15 0.69 9.49
N SER A 107 -0.26 1.42 8.40
CA SER A 107 0.78 2.31 7.88
C SER A 107 0.51 3.76 8.28
N LEU A 108 1.57 4.57 8.32
CA LEU A 108 1.47 6.02 8.49
C LEU A 108 2.47 6.73 7.56
N LEU A 109 2.05 7.82 6.96
CA LEU A 109 2.95 8.71 6.24
C LEU A 109 3.81 9.49 7.24
N ILE A 110 5.06 9.71 6.89
CA ILE A 110 6.05 10.39 7.74
C ILE A 110 6.82 11.49 7.00
N ASN A 111 6.65 11.62 5.68
CA ASN A 111 7.38 12.57 4.87
C ASN A 111 6.44 13.38 3.96
N PRO A 112 6.25 14.69 4.22
CA PRO A 112 5.35 15.55 3.44
C PRO A 112 5.83 15.84 2.00
N LYS A 113 7.02 15.38 1.62
CA LYS A 113 7.53 15.53 0.25
C LYS A 113 6.99 14.49 -0.72
N LEU A 114 6.15 13.55 -0.28
CA LEU A 114 5.62 12.47 -1.14
C LEU A 114 4.89 13.02 -2.37
N GLU A 115 3.97 13.98 -2.19
CA GLU A 115 3.20 14.55 -3.31
C GLU A 115 4.05 15.18 -4.42
N SER A 116 5.18 15.79 -4.05
CA SER A 116 6.09 16.37 -5.04
C SER A 116 7.01 15.32 -5.65
N PHE A 117 7.41 14.33 -4.87
CA PHE A 117 8.34 13.29 -5.29
C PHE A 117 7.71 12.30 -6.28
N ILE A 118 6.42 11.98 -6.12
CA ILE A 118 5.75 10.91 -6.87
C ILE A 118 5.76 11.15 -8.39
N TYR A 119 5.82 12.41 -8.84
CA TYR A 119 5.89 12.76 -10.27
C TYR A 119 7.28 12.53 -10.90
N SER A 120 8.29 12.19 -10.09
CA SER A 120 9.65 11.95 -10.62
C SER A 120 9.74 10.70 -11.50
N HIS A 121 8.90 9.70 -11.28
CA HIS A 121 8.86 8.44 -12.04
C HIS A 121 7.42 7.99 -12.29
N GLU A 122 7.22 7.13 -13.29
CA GLU A 122 5.90 6.59 -13.62
C GLU A 122 5.53 5.40 -12.73
N ILE A 123 6.54 4.70 -12.21
CA ILE A 123 6.38 3.57 -11.32
C ILE A 123 7.49 3.52 -10.26
N PHE A 124 7.09 3.32 -9.02
CA PHE A 124 7.94 3.02 -7.87
C PHE A 124 7.60 1.61 -7.40
N PHE A 125 8.55 0.71 -7.52
CA PHE A 125 8.33 -0.68 -7.18
C PHE A 125 9.67 -1.30 -6.73
N PRO A 126 9.73 -2.07 -5.63
CA PRO A 126 10.98 -2.74 -5.25
C PRO A 126 11.31 -3.80 -6.31
N LEU A 127 12.57 -3.86 -6.72
CA LEU A 127 13.00 -4.86 -7.70
C LEU A 127 12.79 -6.26 -7.12
N PRO A 128 11.95 -7.09 -7.77
CA PRO A 128 11.64 -8.41 -7.26
C PRO A 128 12.85 -9.37 -7.33
N GLY A 129 12.95 -10.25 -6.33
CA GLY A 129 13.84 -11.41 -6.38
C GLY A 129 13.19 -12.59 -7.11
N THR A 130 13.98 -13.65 -7.36
CA THR A 130 13.51 -14.89 -7.99
C THR A 130 13.46 -16.07 -7.02
N LYS A 131 13.75 -15.84 -5.74
CA LYS A 131 13.73 -16.86 -4.68
C LYS A 131 13.08 -16.31 -3.43
N HIS A 132 12.26 -17.12 -2.82
CA HIS A 132 11.73 -16.89 -1.48
C HIS A 132 12.16 -18.04 -0.58
N SER A 133 12.42 -17.77 0.70
CA SER A 133 12.66 -18.81 1.71
C SER A 133 11.40 -18.96 2.55
N GLY A 134 10.92 -20.19 2.70
CA GLY A 134 9.82 -20.53 3.59
C GLY A 134 8.73 -21.39 2.95
N ASP A 135 7.78 -21.82 3.77
CA ASP A 135 6.73 -22.79 3.43
C ASP A 135 5.84 -22.38 2.23
N TRP A 136 5.68 -21.05 2.00
CA TRP A 136 4.90 -20.52 0.87
C TRP A 136 5.54 -20.84 -0.48
N TRP A 137 6.88 -20.88 -0.57
CA TRP A 137 7.59 -21.11 -1.82
C TRP A 137 7.29 -22.50 -2.38
N GLU A 138 7.21 -23.53 -1.53
CA GLU A 138 6.85 -24.89 -1.94
C GLU A 138 5.43 -24.95 -2.50
N LYS A 139 4.47 -24.27 -1.85
CA LYS A 139 3.08 -24.20 -2.33
C LYS A 139 2.98 -23.54 -3.70
N ILE A 140 3.75 -22.47 -3.92
CA ILE A 140 3.75 -21.72 -5.18
C ILE A 140 4.33 -22.55 -6.32
N LEU A 141 5.39 -23.30 -6.08
CA LEU A 141 5.99 -24.20 -7.08
C LEU A 141 5.06 -25.37 -7.48
N LEU A 142 4.02 -25.62 -6.70
CA LEU A 142 2.99 -26.63 -6.98
C LEU A 142 1.71 -26.02 -7.57
N ASP A 143 1.58 -24.68 -7.61
CA ASP A 143 0.41 -24.01 -8.15
C ASP A 143 0.47 -23.90 -9.67
N GLN A 144 -0.30 -24.73 -10.36
CA GLN A 144 -0.34 -24.79 -11.81
C GLN A 144 -0.77 -23.45 -12.44
N ASN A 145 -1.62 -22.67 -11.76
CA ASN A 145 -2.09 -21.40 -12.31
C ASN A 145 -0.96 -20.37 -12.42
N ILE A 146 -0.09 -20.27 -11.40
CA ILE A 146 1.07 -19.37 -11.50
C ILE A 146 2.10 -19.92 -12.47
N LEU A 147 2.32 -21.22 -12.52
CA LEU A 147 3.24 -21.84 -13.47
C LEU A 147 2.82 -21.58 -14.92
N ASP A 148 1.51 -21.68 -15.22
CA ASP A 148 0.99 -21.36 -16.55
C ASP A 148 1.08 -19.86 -16.84
N TYR A 149 0.87 -19.03 -15.84
CA TYR A 149 0.97 -17.57 -15.97
C TYR A 149 2.41 -17.12 -16.30
N VAL A 150 3.44 -17.78 -15.76
CA VAL A 150 4.84 -17.38 -15.96
C VAL A 150 5.51 -18.01 -17.19
N LYS A 151 4.92 -19.02 -17.82
CA LYS A 151 5.48 -19.67 -19.03
C LYS A 151 5.99 -18.70 -20.10
N PRO A 152 5.23 -17.62 -20.45
CA PRO A 152 5.70 -16.63 -21.42
C PRO A 152 6.93 -15.83 -20.97
N LEU A 153 7.29 -15.90 -19.68
CA LEU A 153 8.43 -15.23 -19.06
C LEU A 153 9.65 -16.14 -18.86
N GLY A 154 9.64 -17.35 -19.45
CA GLY A 154 10.69 -18.33 -19.27
C GLY A 154 10.65 -19.04 -17.92
N ASP A 155 9.45 -19.29 -17.39
CA ASP A 155 9.17 -19.99 -16.13
C ASP A 155 9.73 -19.27 -14.87
N MET A 156 9.95 -17.97 -14.96
CA MET A 156 10.47 -17.18 -13.84
C MET A 156 9.34 -16.58 -13.01
N ILE A 157 9.26 -16.99 -11.74
CA ILE A 157 8.40 -16.38 -10.72
C ILE A 157 9.20 -15.30 -10.00
N TYR A 158 8.61 -14.11 -9.91
CA TYR A 158 9.21 -12.99 -9.22
C TYR A 158 8.46 -12.69 -7.93
N VAL A 159 9.19 -12.35 -6.87
CA VAL A 159 8.64 -12.16 -5.53
C VAL A 159 9.16 -10.88 -4.89
N THR A 160 8.25 -10.10 -4.34
CA THR A 160 8.52 -8.98 -3.43
C THR A 160 7.26 -8.53 -2.72
N SER A 161 7.41 -7.86 -1.60
CA SER A 161 6.31 -7.12 -0.95
C SER A 161 5.90 -5.94 -1.84
N ILE A 162 4.61 -5.72 -1.98
CA ILE A 162 4.05 -4.70 -2.87
C ILE A 162 3.68 -3.39 -2.17
N GLU A 163 3.69 -3.39 -0.84
CA GLU A 163 3.34 -2.20 -0.07
C GLU A 163 4.41 -1.10 -0.27
N GLY A 164 3.92 0.12 -0.40
CA GLY A 164 4.75 1.25 -0.80
C GLY A 164 5.05 1.29 -2.30
N ALA A 165 4.48 0.39 -3.09
CA ALA A 165 4.47 0.55 -4.54
C ALA A 165 3.54 1.72 -4.92
N ALA A 166 3.99 2.51 -5.88
CA ALA A 166 3.18 3.58 -6.44
C ALA A 166 3.34 3.64 -7.96
N MET A 167 2.29 4.00 -8.66
CA MET A 167 2.29 4.03 -10.11
C MET A 167 1.25 5.00 -10.67
N ASN A 168 1.49 5.53 -11.85
CA ASN A 168 0.45 6.30 -12.54
C ASN A 168 -0.66 5.38 -13.09
N LEU A 169 -1.83 5.96 -13.42
CA LEU A 169 -2.98 5.16 -13.90
C LEU A 169 -2.68 4.37 -15.17
N LYS A 170 -1.81 4.86 -16.05
CA LYS A 170 -1.43 4.15 -17.27
C LYS A 170 -0.67 2.86 -16.96
N VAL A 171 0.20 2.88 -15.97
CA VAL A 171 0.90 1.69 -15.48
C VAL A 171 -0.10 0.75 -14.80
N ALA A 172 -0.98 1.27 -13.94
CA ALA A 172 -2.01 0.48 -13.27
C ALA A 172 -2.92 -0.26 -14.26
N GLN A 173 -3.27 0.36 -15.40
CA GLN A 173 -4.04 -0.27 -16.46
C GLN A 173 -3.36 -1.55 -16.98
N HIS A 174 -2.04 -1.56 -17.14
CA HIS A 174 -1.33 -2.78 -17.57
C HIS A 174 -1.40 -3.90 -16.53
N PHE A 175 -1.35 -3.58 -15.23
CA PHE A 175 -1.56 -4.59 -14.19
C PHE A 175 -2.96 -5.17 -14.24
N VAL A 176 -3.96 -4.31 -14.41
CA VAL A 176 -5.36 -4.76 -14.55
C VAL A 176 -5.53 -5.63 -15.79
N ASP A 177 -5.08 -5.19 -16.96
CA ASP A 177 -5.21 -5.92 -18.23
C ASP A 177 -4.52 -7.30 -18.19
N ASP A 178 -3.39 -7.39 -17.50
CA ASP A 178 -2.59 -8.60 -17.37
C ASP A 178 -3.20 -9.59 -16.36
N LEU A 179 -3.64 -9.07 -15.21
CA LEU A 179 -4.01 -9.91 -14.06
C LEU A 179 -5.52 -10.19 -13.95
N ILE A 180 -6.40 -9.34 -14.49
CA ILE A 180 -7.86 -9.53 -14.35
C ILE A 180 -8.34 -10.89 -14.84
N LYS A 181 -7.68 -11.46 -15.84
CA LYS A 181 -8.02 -12.76 -16.46
C LYS A 181 -7.59 -13.96 -15.60
N VAL A 182 -6.58 -13.78 -14.75
CA VAL A 182 -6.06 -14.86 -13.91
C VAL A 182 -6.70 -14.87 -12.52
N ILE A 183 -7.28 -13.76 -12.08
CA ILE A 183 -7.94 -13.62 -10.78
C ILE A 183 -8.87 -14.78 -10.42
N PRO A 184 -9.77 -15.27 -11.31
CA PRO A 184 -10.70 -16.36 -10.96
C PRO A 184 -10.00 -17.67 -10.57
N ASN A 185 -8.73 -17.84 -10.96
CA ASN A 185 -7.96 -19.05 -10.76
C ASN A 185 -6.82 -18.87 -9.73
N ILE A 186 -6.73 -17.69 -9.09
CA ILE A 186 -5.68 -17.44 -8.11
C ILE A 186 -5.91 -18.31 -6.87
N ASN A 187 -4.87 -19.06 -6.48
CA ASN A 187 -4.89 -19.82 -5.25
C ASN A 187 -4.87 -18.86 -4.04
N VAL A 188 -5.78 -19.09 -3.09
CA VAL A 188 -5.95 -18.25 -1.90
C VAL A 188 -5.19 -18.75 -0.67
N GLU A 189 -4.45 -19.84 -0.78
CA GLU A 189 -3.73 -20.48 0.34
C GLU A 189 -2.38 -19.80 0.68
N TYR A 190 -1.97 -18.81 -0.08
CA TYR A 190 -0.71 -18.07 0.14
C TYR A 190 -0.86 -16.60 -0.33
N PRO A 191 0.05 -15.69 0.09
CA PRO A 191 -0.01 -14.26 -0.28
C PRO A 191 0.32 -14.05 -1.77
N SER A 192 -0.64 -14.36 -2.64
CA SER A 192 -0.45 -14.37 -4.09
C SER A 192 -0.10 -12.99 -4.67
N GLU A 193 -0.47 -11.90 -4.00
CA GLU A 193 -0.12 -10.53 -4.37
C GLU A 193 1.40 -10.32 -4.42
N GLU A 194 2.16 -11.01 -3.55
CA GLU A 194 3.62 -10.93 -3.52
C GLU A 194 4.30 -11.68 -4.69
N TYR A 195 3.54 -12.37 -5.53
CA TYR A 195 4.03 -13.14 -6.68
C TYR A 195 3.41 -12.71 -8.01
N TYR A 196 2.10 -12.61 -8.12
CA TYR A 196 1.44 -12.21 -9.37
C TYR A 196 1.73 -10.77 -9.75
N ILE A 197 1.62 -9.84 -8.80
CA ILE A 197 1.87 -8.41 -9.07
C ILE A 197 3.34 -8.16 -9.42
N PRO A 198 4.35 -8.66 -8.66
CA PRO A 198 5.76 -8.53 -9.04
C PRO A 198 6.11 -9.19 -10.38
N THR A 199 5.51 -10.34 -10.67
CA THR A 199 5.73 -11.02 -11.96
C THR A 199 5.14 -10.22 -13.12
N SER A 200 3.95 -9.64 -12.95
CA SER A 200 3.36 -8.71 -13.91
C SER A 200 4.22 -7.45 -14.10
N PHE A 201 4.75 -6.89 -12.99
CA PHE A 201 5.68 -5.76 -13.07
C PHE A 201 6.89 -6.06 -13.96
N MET A 202 7.49 -7.24 -13.87
CA MET A 202 8.66 -7.61 -14.67
C MET A 202 8.38 -7.67 -16.16
N LYS A 203 7.12 -7.85 -16.60
CA LYS A 203 6.71 -7.78 -18.01
C LYS A 203 6.75 -6.35 -18.58
N ILE A 204 6.59 -5.36 -17.72
CA ILE A 204 6.35 -3.97 -18.16
C ILE A 204 7.41 -2.95 -17.70
N LYS A 205 8.28 -3.30 -16.73
CA LYS A 205 9.19 -2.35 -16.08
C LYS A 205 10.04 -1.52 -17.05
N ASP A 206 10.50 -2.12 -18.14
CA ASP A 206 11.37 -1.46 -19.12
C ASP A 206 10.62 -0.53 -20.10
N ARG A 207 9.27 -0.47 -19.99
CA ARG A 207 8.42 0.40 -20.80
C ARG A 207 8.17 1.76 -20.16
N TYR A 208 8.55 1.92 -18.89
CA TYR A 208 8.22 3.08 -18.07
C TYR A 208 9.45 3.62 -17.34
N ARG A 209 9.37 4.89 -16.98
CA ARG A 209 10.38 5.52 -16.10
C ARG A 209 10.23 4.97 -14.69
N TYR A 210 11.02 3.96 -14.39
CA TYR A 210 10.98 3.13 -13.21
C TYR A 210 11.99 3.56 -12.14
N MET A 211 11.57 3.56 -10.88
CA MET A 211 12.45 3.68 -9.72
C MET A 211 12.40 2.40 -8.88
N ASN A 212 13.56 1.79 -8.65
CA ASN A 212 13.70 0.63 -7.76
C ASN A 212 13.62 1.06 -6.29
N CYS A 213 12.42 1.23 -5.78
CA CYS A 213 12.17 1.45 -4.36
C CYS A 213 10.74 1.11 -3.97
N ALA A 214 10.55 0.69 -2.70
CA ALA A 214 9.29 0.83 -2.00
C ALA A 214 9.29 2.17 -1.27
N LEU A 215 8.22 2.96 -1.38
CA LEU A 215 8.07 4.24 -0.69
C LEU A 215 7.66 4.05 0.78
N GLU A 216 7.28 2.83 1.14
CA GLU A 216 6.93 2.38 2.47
C GLU A 216 7.90 1.28 2.92
N ARG A 217 8.27 1.28 4.20
CA ARG A 217 9.14 0.24 4.77
C ARG A 217 8.63 -0.22 6.13
N TRP A 218 8.96 -1.43 6.47
CA TRP A 218 8.74 -1.97 7.80
C TRP A 218 9.65 -1.24 8.79
N GLY A 219 9.13 -0.88 9.95
CA GLY A 219 9.93 -0.23 10.98
C GLY A 219 11.24 -0.95 11.33
N HIS A 220 11.25 -2.30 11.24
CA HIS A 220 12.43 -3.11 11.51
C HIS A 220 13.40 -3.26 10.32
N THR A 221 13.02 -2.88 9.08
CA THR A 221 13.90 -3.00 7.90
C THR A 221 14.66 -1.73 7.58
N VAL A 222 14.42 -0.65 8.29
CA VAL A 222 15.15 0.62 8.13
C VAL A 222 16.63 0.46 8.49
N ASP A 223 16.98 -0.55 9.29
CA ASP A 223 18.36 -0.89 9.69
C ASP A 223 19.32 -1.08 8.52
N HIS A 224 18.86 -1.66 7.43
CA HIS A 224 19.73 -1.94 6.28
C HIS A 224 20.11 -0.70 5.48
N VAL A 225 19.51 0.45 5.77
CA VAL A 225 19.67 1.67 4.99
C VAL A 225 20.49 2.74 5.71
N VAL A 226 20.58 2.67 7.04
CA VAL A 226 21.22 3.70 7.86
C VAL A 226 22.49 3.16 8.54
N ASN A 227 23.63 3.27 7.89
CA ASN A 227 24.97 3.03 8.44
C ASN A 227 25.37 1.60 8.84
N GLY A 228 24.63 0.55 8.42
CA GLY A 228 25.04 -0.84 8.68
C GLY A 228 24.88 -1.32 10.13
N TYR A 229 24.23 -0.53 11.00
CA TYR A 229 23.94 -0.93 12.38
C TYR A 229 22.55 -1.55 12.47
N LYS A 230 22.47 -2.78 12.97
CA LYS A 230 21.19 -3.43 13.35
C LYS A 230 20.66 -2.78 14.63
N LEU A 231 19.74 -1.85 14.49
CA LEU A 231 18.98 -1.32 15.62
C LEU A 231 17.77 -2.25 15.87
N GLY A 232 17.39 -2.51 17.09
CA GLY A 232 16.16 -3.24 17.41
C GLY A 232 14.91 -2.46 16.97
N VAL A 233 13.76 -3.15 16.76
CA VAL A 233 12.52 -2.56 16.23
C VAL A 233 12.12 -1.25 16.96
N SER A 234 12.23 -1.22 18.28
CA SER A 234 11.95 -0.01 19.06
C SER A 234 12.90 1.16 18.80
N LYS A 235 14.17 0.86 18.52
CA LYS A 235 15.17 1.90 18.23
C LYS A 235 15.01 2.48 16.83
N ASN A 236 14.46 1.74 15.89
CA ASN A 236 14.18 2.23 14.53
C ASN A 236 13.03 3.22 14.52
N GLU A 237 11.94 2.91 15.24
CA GLU A 237 10.83 3.83 15.41
C GLU A 237 11.31 5.13 16.08
N GLU A 238 12.13 5.03 17.14
CA GLU A 238 12.71 6.18 17.81
C GLU A 238 13.60 7.02 16.89
N TYR A 239 14.45 6.37 16.08
CA TYR A 239 15.31 7.05 15.11
C TYR A 239 14.51 7.78 14.04
N ILE A 240 13.52 7.11 13.43
CA ILE A 240 12.65 7.72 12.42
C ILE A 240 11.89 8.90 13.02
N LEU A 241 11.34 8.71 14.21
CA LEU A 241 10.60 9.74 14.92
C LEU A 241 11.47 10.96 15.20
N ASN A 242 12.72 10.77 15.62
CA ASN A 242 13.66 11.86 15.83
C ASN A 242 13.91 12.67 14.54
N ILE A 243 14.05 12.00 13.39
CA ILE A 243 14.19 12.67 12.09
C ILE A 243 12.94 13.48 11.76
N VAL A 244 11.75 12.91 11.96
CA VAL A 244 10.46 13.57 11.71
C VAL A 244 10.29 14.79 12.61
N LEU A 245 10.46 14.63 13.93
CA LEU A 245 10.29 15.69 14.91
C LEU A 245 11.25 16.86 14.72
N ASN A 246 12.42 16.63 14.12
CA ASN A 246 13.39 17.66 13.76
C ASN A 246 13.19 18.18 12.31
N ASN A 247 12.10 17.83 11.63
CA ASN A 247 11.80 18.24 10.26
C ASN A 247 12.92 17.91 9.23
N GLN A 248 13.68 16.85 9.47
CA GLN A 248 14.78 16.41 8.61
C GLN A 248 14.29 15.57 7.42
N PHE A 249 13.23 16.03 6.74
CA PHE A 249 12.55 15.29 5.66
C PHE A 249 13.45 15.02 4.45
N ASP A 250 14.49 15.82 4.24
CA ASP A 250 15.50 15.55 3.20
C ASP A 250 16.28 14.25 3.45
N VAL A 251 16.51 13.90 4.72
CA VAL A 251 17.12 12.62 5.10
C VAL A 251 16.20 11.48 4.69
N LEU A 252 14.91 11.55 5.03
CA LEU A 252 13.93 10.55 4.63
C LEU A 252 13.79 10.43 3.10
N SER A 253 13.82 11.56 2.39
CA SER A 253 13.74 11.58 0.92
C SER A 253 14.96 10.92 0.27
N LYS A 254 16.18 11.13 0.80
CA LYS A 254 17.40 10.43 0.33
C LYS A 254 17.33 8.92 0.54
N LEU A 255 16.56 8.47 1.53
CA LEU A 255 16.31 7.07 1.82
C LEU A 255 15.12 6.50 1.05
N ASN A 256 14.43 7.31 0.23
CA ASN A 256 13.15 7.01 -0.40
C ASN A 256 12.10 6.51 0.61
N LEU A 257 12.09 7.09 1.82
CA LEU A 257 11.22 6.70 2.91
C LEU A 257 10.12 7.75 3.09
N TYR A 258 8.89 7.40 2.76
CA TYR A 258 7.72 8.29 2.80
C TYR A 258 6.63 7.80 3.75
N SER A 259 6.54 6.48 3.96
CA SER A 259 5.66 5.88 4.95
C SER A 259 6.34 4.73 5.70
N ILE A 260 5.77 4.38 6.83
CA ILE A 260 6.20 3.28 7.68
C ILE A 260 5.00 2.38 7.98
N LYS A 261 5.18 1.06 7.88
CA LYS A 261 4.15 0.07 8.16
C LYS A 261 4.45 -0.77 9.40
N LYS A 262 3.45 -1.56 9.81
CA LYS A 262 3.44 -2.37 11.03
C LYS A 262 3.49 -1.53 12.31
N ILE A 263 2.92 -0.32 12.24
CA ILE A 263 2.67 0.47 13.44
C ILE A 263 1.57 -0.21 14.26
N GLU A 264 1.79 -0.30 15.57
CA GLU A 264 0.84 -0.90 16.48
C GLU A 264 -0.58 -0.36 16.28
N ARG A 265 -1.57 -1.27 16.18
CA ARG A 265 -2.99 -0.93 16.01
C ARG A 265 -3.64 -0.53 17.33
N LYS A 266 -3.08 0.50 17.96
CA LYS A 266 -3.62 1.15 19.16
C LYS A 266 -3.56 2.65 18.92
N TYR A 267 -4.70 3.32 19.02
CA TYR A 267 -4.77 4.76 18.82
C TYR A 267 -3.76 5.53 19.69
N ASN A 268 -3.63 5.13 20.97
CA ASN A 268 -2.70 5.75 21.93
C ASN A 268 -1.28 5.16 21.86
N TYR A 269 -0.90 4.48 20.79
CA TYR A 269 0.48 4.03 20.63
C TYR A 269 1.42 5.24 20.51
N PRO A 270 2.51 5.31 21.29
CA PRO A 270 3.34 6.51 21.38
C PRO A 270 3.81 7.08 20.03
N PHE A 271 4.17 6.22 19.10
CA PHE A 271 4.58 6.66 17.76
C PHE A 271 3.45 7.41 17.03
N ARG A 272 2.20 6.91 17.08
CA ARG A 272 1.03 7.57 16.49
C ARG A 272 0.74 8.90 17.16
N GLU A 273 0.77 8.93 18.48
CA GLU A 273 0.51 10.14 19.28
C GLU A 273 1.53 11.24 18.99
N LEU A 274 2.82 10.90 18.91
CA LEU A 274 3.86 11.86 18.57
C LEU A 274 3.74 12.40 17.15
N LEU A 275 3.34 11.57 16.17
CA LEU A 275 3.06 12.03 14.80
C LEU A 275 1.85 12.95 14.75
N ARG A 276 0.75 12.61 15.45
CA ARG A 276 -0.44 13.48 15.54
C ARG A 276 -0.07 14.86 16.08
N ASN A 277 0.65 14.88 17.19
CA ASN A 277 1.08 16.14 17.82
C ASN A 277 2.01 16.95 16.90
N HIS A 278 2.94 16.28 16.21
CA HIS A 278 3.90 16.95 15.32
C HIS A 278 3.23 17.55 14.08
N PHE A 279 2.35 16.80 13.43
CA PHE A 279 1.65 17.24 12.22
C PHE A 279 0.34 17.99 12.50
N GLY A 280 -0.11 18.03 13.76
CA GLY A 280 -1.26 18.84 14.20
C GLY A 280 -2.62 18.27 13.79
N TYR A 281 -2.80 16.94 13.77
CA TYR A 281 -4.09 16.32 13.48
C TYR A 281 -4.60 15.44 14.63
N ASN A 282 -5.92 15.27 14.73
CA ASN A 282 -6.56 14.42 15.73
C ASN A 282 -7.83 13.81 15.18
N ASN A 283 -8.22 12.64 15.70
CA ASN A 283 -9.50 12.05 15.37
C ASN A 283 -10.66 12.93 15.83
N VAL A 284 -11.74 12.95 15.05
CA VAL A 284 -12.91 13.78 15.30
C VAL A 284 -14.20 12.98 15.52
N ILE A 285 -14.19 11.67 15.21
CA ILE A 285 -15.37 10.80 15.26
C ILE A 285 -15.23 9.69 16.30
N PHE A 286 -14.02 9.13 16.52
CA PHE A 286 -13.76 8.02 17.45
C PHE A 286 -12.74 8.37 18.54
#